data_3c959364e423a1da65337fa1aaa945ea
#
_entry.id   3c959364e423a1da65337fa1aaa945ea
#
_cell.length_a   1.000
_cell.length_b   1.000
_cell.length_c   1.000
_cell.angle_alpha   90.00
_cell.angle_beta   90.00
_cell.angle_gamma   90.00
#
_symmetry.space_group_name_H-M   'P 1'
#
loop_
_entity.id
_entity.type
_entity.pdbx_description
1 polymer ?
#
loop_
_entity_poly.entity_id
_entity_poly.type
_entity_poly.pdbx_seq_one_letter_code
_entity_poly.pdbx_strand_id
1 'polypeptide(L)'
;LMFCISGEADITIDLERYHIVPNTNIMILPNSIFSLTSASKDFRIHYFAYSDEMFKAACFRLDPPFIHFLKENACYTHTEKEALRSITGLIEASNAIYKDSANRFQQTIAQNLLQIFFLDTYDKVQRLFTQEQIEGSNRKDELFKKFINLVHTHCVTQRDVAFYAEQLCISTRYLSAITKEMGKTTA
;
A
#
# COMPACT_ATOMS: atom_id res chain seq x y z
N LEU A 1 -0.35 -7.04 4.43
CA LEU A 1 -1.27 -6.33 5.27
C LEU A 1 -0.93 -6.58 6.72
N MET A 2 -0.81 -5.53 7.50
CA MET A 2 -0.53 -5.62 8.94
C MET A 2 -1.53 -4.75 9.71
N PHE A 3 -1.78 -5.10 10.97
CA PHE A 3 -2.62 -4.32 11.88
C PHE A 3 -1.93 -4.23 13.24
N CYS A 4 -1.67 -3.00 13.71
CA CYS A 4 -1.05 -2.76 15.01
C CYS A 4 -2.06 -2.96 16.15
N ILE A 5 -1.73 -3.84 17.08
CA ILE A 5 -2.57 -4.17 18.25
C ILE A 5 -2.15 -3.35 19.46
N SER A 6 -0.85 -3.25 19.71
CA SER A 6 -0.28 -2.56 20.86
C SER A 6 1.14 -2.08 20.56
N GLY A 7 1.61 -1.14 21.40
CA GLY A 7 2.92 -0.53 21.27
C GLY A 7 3.01 0.45 20.10
N GLU A 8 4.21 0.91 19.84
CA GLU A 8 4.52 1.92 18.81
C GLU A 8 5.72 1.46 17.99
N ALA A 9 5.78 1.89 16.72
CA ALA A 9 6.93 1.62 15.86
C ALA A 9 7.11 2.74 14.83
N ASP A 10 8.35 2.94 14.38
CA ASP A 10 8.67 3.75 13.22
C ASP A 10 9.05 2.85 12.07
N ILE A 11 8.36 3.01 10.96
CA ILE A 11 8.57 2.23 9.74
C ILE A 11 8.79 3.14 8.55
N THR A 12 9.34 2.57 7.49
CA THR A 12 9.44 3.24 6.18
C THR A 12 8.82 2.33 5.13
N ILE A 13 7.94 2.89 4.29
CA ILE A 13 7.38 2.23 3.11
C ILE A 13 7.65 3.13 1.91
N ASP A 14 8.34 2.63 0.90
CA ASP A 14 8.68 3.35 -0.34
C ASP A 14 9.33 4.74 -0.06
N LEU A 15 10.22 4.83 0.94
CA LEU A 15 10.91 6.03 1.42
C LEU A 15 10.07 6.98 2.31
N GLU A 16 8.76 6.78 2.40
CA GLU A 16 7.90 7.53 3.31
C GLU A 16 7.98 6.97 4.73
N ARG A 17 8.06 7.86 5.72
CA ARG A 17 8.16 7.49 7.14
C ARG A 17 6.79 7.53 7.80
N TYR A 18 6.48 6.49 8.57
CA TYR A 18 5.24 6.37 9.33
C TYR A 18 5.52 6.05 10.78
N HIS A 19 4.87 6.79 11.67
CA HIS A 19 4.80 6.45 13.08
C HIS A 19 3.54 5.61 13.34
N ILE A 20 3.73 4.39 13.79
CA ILE A 20 2.68 3.39 13.95
C ILE A 20 2.25 3.35 15.42
N VAL A 21 0.96 3.45 15.63
CA VAL A 21 0.30 3.37 16.94
C VAL A 21 -0.78 2.28 16.93
N PRO A 22 -1.34 1.88 18.08
CA PRO A 22 -2.43 0.92 18.11
C PRO A 22 -3.60 1.31 17.18
N ASN A 23 -4.23 0.31 16.58
CA ASN A 23 -5.33 0.44 15.60
C ASN A 23 -4.91 0.98 14.23
N THR A 24 -3.63 0.97 13.90
CA THR A 24 -3.14 1.33 12.56
C THR A 24 -3.12 0.12 11.64
N ASN A 25 -3.81 0.22 10.49
CA ASN A 25 -3.60 -0.63 9.32
C ASN A 25 -2.35 -0.20 8.59
N ILE A 26 -1.53 -1.16 8.19
CA ILE A 26 -0.32 -0.96 7.40
C ILE A 26 -0.44 -1.82 6.15
N MET A 27 -0.50 -1.19 5.00
CA MET A 27 -0.68 -1.86 3.72
C MET A 27 0.62 -1.82 2.92
N ILE A 28 1.25 -2.97 2.76
CA ILE A 28 2.43 -3.13 1.93
C ILE A 28 1.97 -3.81 0.65
N LEU A 29 1.96 -3.06 -0.44
CA LEU A 29 1.57 -3.55 -1.76
C LEU A 29 2.73 -4.28 -2.45
N PRO A 30 2.46 -5.08 -3.50
CA PRO A 30 3.51 -5.69 -4.29
C PRO A 30 4.55 -4.67 -4.77
N ASN A 31 5.83 -5.05 -4.70
CA ASN A 31 6.99 -4.23 -5.05
C ASN A 31 7.27 -3.02 -4.14
N SER A 32 6.56 -2.85 -3.03
CA SER A 32 6.91 -1.84 -2.02
C SER A 32 8.13 -2.26 -1.21
N ILE A 33 8.96 -1.28 -0.87
CA ILE A 33 10.14 -1.47 0.00
C ILE A 33 9.72 -1.15 1.43
N PHE A 34 9.84 -2.13 2.32
CA PHE A 34 9.49 -1.99 3.73
C PHE A 34 10.74 -2.06 4.63
N SER A 35 10.81 -1.17 5.63
CA SER A 35 11.83 -1.20 6.67
C SER A 35 11.23 -0.86 8.03
N LEU A 36 11.56 -1.64 9.05
CA LEU A 36 11.28 -1.33 10.45
C LEU A 36 12.48 -0.61 11.05
N THR A 37 12.30 0.64 11.46
CA THR A 37 13.37 1.48 12.00
C THR A 37 13.49 1.33 13.51
N SER A 38 12.36 1.38 14.22
CA SER A 38 12.30 1.22 15.67
C SER A 38 10.98 0.59 16.09
N ALA A 39 10.94 -0.05 17.26
CA ALA A 39 9.72 -0.55 17.85
C ALA A 39 9.82 -0.57 19.38
N SER A 40 8.71 -0.28 20.06
CA SER A 40 8.61 -0.43 21.50
C SER A 40 8.61 -1.92 21.91
N LYS A 41 8.93 -2.22 23.18
CA LYS A 41 9.01 -3.59 23.67
C LYS A 41 7.68 -4.36 23.63
N ASP A 42 6.59 -3.63 23.67
CA ASP A 42 5.21 -4.14 23.64
C ASP A 42 4.57 -4.04 22.25
N PHE A 43 5.35 -3.69 21.22
CA PHE A 43 4.85 -3.63 19.84
C PHE A 43 4.39 -5.01 19.36
N ARG A 44 3.12 -5.10 18.97
CA ARG A 44 2.47 -6.32 18.47
C ARG A 44 1.62 -6.00 17.27
N ILE A 45 1.72 -6.85 16.27
CA ILE A 45 0.94 -6.78 15.04
C ILE A 45 0.27 -8.11 14.73
N HIS A 46 -0.91 -8.06 14.13
CA HIS A 46 -1.36 -9.13 13.24
C HIS A 46 -0.88 -8.85 11.82
N TYR A 47 -0.49 -9.89 11.09
CA TYR A 47 -0.11 -9.73 9.68
C TYR A 47 -0.69 -10.86 8.83
N PHE A 48 -0.97 -10.51 7.58
CA PHE A 48 -1.36 -11.43 6.52
C PHE A 48 -0.37 -11.28 5.37
N ALA A 49 0.34 -12.37 5.05
CA ALA A 49 1.12 -12.47 3.84
C ALA A 49 0.26 -13.13 2.76
N TYR A 50 0.27 -12.56 1.56
CA TYR A 50 -0.46 -13.08 0.40
C TYR A 50 0.41 -12.95 -0.84
N SER A 51 0.18 -13.85 -1.81
CA SER A 51 0.89 -13.79 -3.09
C SER A 51 0.35 -12.66 -3.99
N ASP A 52 1.13 -12.29 -5.00
CA ASP A 52 0.71 -11.32 -6.01
C ASP A 52 -0.56 -11.78 -6.75
N GLU A 53 -0.69 -13.09 -7.03
CA GLU A 53 -1.88 -13.67 -7.65
C GLU A 53 -3.11 -13.54 -6.76
N MET A 54 -2.95 -13.79 -5.46
CA MET A 54 -4.05 -13.63 -4.49
C MET A 54 -4.47 -12.17 -4.37
N PHE A 55 -3.51 -11.24 -4.35
CA PHE A 55 -3.79 -9.80 -4.35
C PHE A 55 -4.56 -9.38 -5.61
N LYS A 56 -4.09 -9.76 -6.80
CA LYS A 56 -4.76 -9.46 -8.08
C LYS A 56 -6.17 -10.01 -8.12
N ALA A 57 -6.38 -11.24 -7.63
CA ALA A 57 -7.70 -11.87 -7.59
C ALA A 57 -8.64 -11.16 -6.59
N ALA A 58 -8.13 -10.74 -5.43
CA ALA A 58 -8.91 -9.99 -4.44
C ALA A 58 -9.29 -8.59 -4.93
N CYS A 59 -8.39 -7.93 -5.68
CA CYS A 59 -8.58 -6.57 -6.19
C CYS A 59 -9.22 -6.51 -7.57
N PHE A 60 -9.63 -7.63 -8.17
CA PHE A 60 -10.15 -7.71 -9.55
C PHE A 60 -11.30 -6.73 -9.86
N ARG A 61 -12.12 -6.37 -8.85
CA ARG A 61 -13.26 -5.45 -9.00
C ARG A 61 -12.96 -4.02 -8.58
N LEU A 62 -11.71 -3.71 -8.24
CA LEU A 62 -11.30 -2.40 -7.74
C LEU A 62 -10.66 -1.57 -8.84
N ASP A 63 -10.96 -0.29 -8.84
CA ASP A 63 -10.42 0.63 -9.83
C ASP A 63 -8.93 0.92 -9.61
N PRO A 64 -8.12 1.07 -10.69
CA PRO A 64 -6.72 1.42 -10.59
C PRO A 64 -6.43 2.66 -9.74
N PRO A 65 -7.22 3.75 -9.77
CA PRO A 65 -7.04 4.90 -8.89
C PRO A 65 -7.08 4.54 -7.41
N PHE A 66 -7.97 3.62 -7.00
CA PHE A 66 -8.03 3.18 -5.62
C PHE A 66 -6.77 2.42 -5.19
N ILE A 67 -6.23 1.56 -6.04
CA ILE A 67 -4.97 0.85 -5.73
C ILE A 67 -3.83 1.86 -5.57
N HIS A 68 -3.82 2.90 -6.38
CA HIS A 68 -2.86 3.99 -6.26
C HIS A 68 -3.05 4.77 -4.95
N PHE A 69 -4.28 5.13 -4.61
CA PHE A 69 -4.62 5.76 -3.33
C PHE A 69 -4.13 4.94 -2.13
N LEU A 70 -4.32 3.61 -2.15
CA LEU A 70 -3.81 2.73 -1.10
C LEU A 70 -2.28 2.74 -0.99
N LYS A 71 -1.59 2.91 -2.11
CA LYS A 71 -0.13 3.01 -2.12
C LYS A 71 0.35 4.31 -1.48
N GLU A 72 -0.33 5.41 -1.74
CA GLU A 72 -0.02 6.72 -1.16
C GLU A 72 -0.42 6.84 0.31
N ASN A 73 -1.46 6.10 0.71
CA ASN A 73 -1.98 6.07 2.07
C ASN A 73 -1.74 4.69 2.69
N ALA A 74 -0.46 4.27 2.70
CA ALA A 74 -0.06 2.95 3.13
C ALA A 74 -0.37 2.66 4.61
N CYS A 75 -0.52 3.71 5.45
CA CYS A 75 -0.85 3.59 6.86
C CYS A 75 -2.08 4.41 7.20
N TYR A 76 -3.05 3.80 7.88
CA TYR A 76 -4.26 4.46 8.33
C TYR A 76 -4.63 4.01 9.75
N THR A 77 -4.76 4.98 10.68
CA THR A 77 -5.16 4.72 12.07
C THR A 77 -6.66 4.87 12.23
N HIS A 78 -7.33 3.81 12.67
CA HIS A 78 -8.76 3.78 12.89
C HIS A 78 -9.11 4.39 14.26
N THR A 79 -10.02 5.34 14.26
CA THR A 79 -10.53 5.99 15.49
C THR A 79 -11.93 5.50 15.85
N GLU A 80 -12.68 4.94 14.88
CA GLU A 80 -14.07 4.55 15.06
C GLU A 80 -14.21 3.10 15.54
N LYS A 81 -15.06 2.88 16.55
CA LYS A 81 -15.29 1.55 17.13
C LYS A 81 -15.86 0.53 16.15
N GLU A 82 -16.69 0.96 15.19
CA GLU A 82 -17.28 0.05 14.19
C GLU A 82 -16.24 -0.44 13.18
N ALA A 83 -15.33 0.45 12.76
CA ALA A 83 -14.23 0.06 11.88
C ALA A 83 -13.32 -0.95 12.56
N LEU A 84 -13.02 -0.77 13.85
CA LEU A 84 -12.24 -1.70 14.64
C LEU A 84 -12.90 -3.07 14.78
N ARG A 85 -14.24 -3.13 14.97
CA ARG A 85 -14.98 -4.40 15.02
C ARG A 85 -14.89 -5.17 13.70
N SER A 86 -15.04 -4.51 12.56
CA SER A 86 -14.91 -5.14 11.25
C SER A 86 -13.53 -5.77 11.07
N ILE A 87 -12.47 -5.02 11.41
CA ILE A 87 -11.09 -5.50 11.29
C ILE A 87 -10.83 -6.65 12.25
N THR A 88 -11.24 -6.54 13.52
CA THR A 88 -11.07 -7.61 14.49
C THR A 88 -11.79 -8.89 14.03
N GLY A 89 -13.02 -8.78 13.54
CA GLY A 89 -13.76 -9.91 12.99
C GLY A 89 -13.05 -10.59 11.81
N LEU A 90 -12.47 -9.81 10.90
CA LEU A 90 -11.67 -10.36 9.79
C LEU A 90 -10.39 -11.05 10.28
N ILE A 91 -9.71 -10.50 11.27
CA ILE A 91 -8.54 -11.10 11.88
C ILE A 91 -8.90 -12.44 12.54
N GLU A 92 -9.97 -12.49 13.31
CA GLU A 92 -10.45 -13.71 13.98
C GLU A 92 -10.85 -14.78 12.95
N ALA A 93 -11.61 -14.43 11.92
CA ALA A 93 -11.98 -15.34 10.85
C ALA A 93 -10.75 -15.88 10.11
N SER A 94 -9.79 -15.01 9.77
CA SER A 94 -8.55 -15.41 9.09
C SER A 94 -7.71 -16.34 9.94
N ASN A 95 -7.59 -16.08 11.24
CA ASN A 95 -6.88 -16.96 12.18
C ASN A 95 -7.56 -18.34 12.33
N ALA A 96 -8.89 -18.37 12.37
CA ALA A 96 -9.66 -19.62 12.45
C ALA A 96 -9.41 -20.49 11.20
N ILE A 97 -9.50 -19.88 10.00
CA ILE A 97 -9.24 -20.57 8.73
C ILE A 97 -7.78 -21.04 8.63
N TYR A 98 -6.82 -20.20 9.01
CA TYR A 98 -5.40 -20.56 8.98
C TYR A 98 -5.08 -21.79 9.86
N LYS A 99 -5.74 -21.91 11.01
CA LYS A 99 -5.57 -23.05 11.93
C LYS A 99 -6.23 -24.35 11.47
N ASP A 100 -7.23 -24.25 10.59
CA ASP A 100 -7.95 -25.44 10.08
C ASP A 100 -7.28 -25.99 8.82
N SER A 101 -6.18 -26.70 9.02
CA SER A 101 -5.40 -27.30 7.92
C SER A 101 -6.14 -28.43 7.18
N ALA A 102 -7.24 -28.95 7.74
CA ALA A 102 -8.07 -29.96 7.09
C ALA A 102 -9.09 -29.37 6.11
N ASN A 103 -9.27 -28.08 6.13
CA ASN A 103 -10.23 -27.38 5.27
C ASN A 103 -9.73 -27.34 3.82
N ARG A 104 -10.42 -28.05 2.95
CA ARG A 104 -10.07 -28.12 1.50
C ARG A 104 -10.19 -26.78 0.77
N PHE A 105 -10.93 -25.84 1.31
CA PHE A 105 -11.17 -24.52 0.74
C PHE A 105 -10.40 -23.40 1.44
N GLN A 106 -9.44 -23.74 2.30
CA GLN A 106 -8.69 -22.78 3.11
C GLN A 106 -8.16 -21.60 2.28
N GLN A 107 -7.50 -21.88 1.16
CA GLN A 107 -6.96 -20.85 0.27
C GLN A 107 -8.05 -19.99 -0.36
N THR A 108 -9.14 -20.58 -0.82
CA THR A 108 -10.27 -19.85 -1.41
C THR A 108 -10.96 -18.96 -0.38
N ILE A 109 -11.14 -19.45 0.84
CA ILE A 109 -11.73 -18.66 1.93
C ILE A 109 -10.81 -17.49 2.29
N ALA A 110 -9.50 -17.73 2.42
CA ALA A 110 -8.52 -16.67 2.68
C ALA A 110 -8.55 -15.58 1.59
N GLN A 111 -8.64 -15.97 0.32
CA GLN A 111 -8.79 -15.03 -0.81
C GLN A 111 -10.09 -14.22 -0.71
N ASN A 112 -11.21 -14.85 -0.36
CA ASN A 112 -12.49 -14.17 -0.19
C ASN A 112 -12.47 -13.21 1.00
N LEU A 113 -11.83 -13.57 2.12
CA LEU A 113 -11.65 -12.67 3.26
C LEU A 113 -10.81 -11.44 2.89
N LEU A 114 -9.74 -11.64 2.11
CA LEU A 114 -8.94 -10.53 1.58
C LEU A 114 -9.76 -9.65 0.64
N GLN A 115 -10.61 -10.24 -0.21
CA GLN A 115 -11.52 -9.50 -1.08
C GLN A 115 -12.55 -8.68 -0.29
N ILE A 116 -13.13 -9.26 0.78
CA ILE A 116 -14.04 -8.55 1.68
C ILE A 116 -13.33 -7.33 2.30
N PHE A 117 -12.11 -7.51 2.79
CA PHE A 117 -11.31 -6.42 3.34
C PHE A 117 -11.12 -5.28 2.34
N PHE A 118 -10.73 -5.58 1.10
CA PHE A 118 -10.50 -4.54 0.09
C PHE A 118 -11.79 -3.87 -0.36
N LEU A 119 -12.89 -4.60 -0.52
CA LEU A 119 -14.19 -4.02 -0.88
C LEU A 119 -14.74 -3.09 0.23
N ASP A 120 -14.63 -3.50 1.50
CA ASP A 120 -15.02 -2.68 2.65
C ASP A 120 -14.16 -1.41 2.76
N THR A 121 -12.85 -1.55 2.51
CA THR A 121 -11.91 -0.41 2.48
C THR A 121 -12.24 0.53 1.31
N TYR A 122 -12.52 -0.01 0.13
CA TYR A 122 -12.91 0.78 -1.05
C TYR A 122 -14.17 1.62 -0.79
N ASP A 123 -15.22 1.00 -0.26
CA ASP A 123 -16.46 1.70 0.08
C ASP A 123 -16.21 2.83 1.13
N LYS A 124 -15.41 2.55 2.16
CA LYS A 124 -15.05 3.55 3.17
C LYS A 124 -14.25 4.71 2.57
N VAL A 125 -13.28 4.43 1.71
CA VAL A 125 -12.50 5.45 1.02
C VAL A 125 -13.39 6.32 0.15
N GLN A 126 -14.29 5.71 -0.66
CA GLN A 126 -15.24 6.44 -1.50
C GLN A 126 -16.21 7.35 -0.72
N ARG A 127 -16.53 6.99 0.52
CA ARG A 127 -17.39 7.82 1.40
C ARG A 127 -16.63 8.94 2.11
N LEU A 128 -15.35 8.75 2.40
CA LEU A 128 -14.56 9.67 3.22
C LEU A 128 -13.71 10.66 2.40
N PHE A 129 -13.39 10.31 1.17
CA PHE A 129 -12.50 11.09 0.31
C PHE A 129 -13.23 11.52 -0.96
N THR A 130 -12.89 12.70 -1.47
CA THR A 130 -13.40 13.18 -2.77
C THR A 130 -12.76 12.41 -3.91
N GLN A 131 -13.42 12.40 -5.07
CA GLN A 131 -12.86 11.77 -6.28
C GLN A 131 -11.47 12.30 -6.63
N GLU A 132 -11.23 13.62 -6.48
CA GLU A 132 -9.92 14.23 -6.70
C GLU A 132 -8.84 13.71 -5.75
N GLN A 133 -9.21 13.45 -4.49
CA GLN A 133 -8.29 12.87 -3.51
C GLN A 133 -7.96 11.41 -3.80
N ILE A 134 -8.91 10.64 -4.35
CA ILE A 134 -8.72 9.23 -4.71
C ILE A 134 -7.90 9.10 -6.00
N GLU A 135 -8.16 9.93 -7.00
CA GLU A 135 -7.44 9.90 -8.28
C GLU A 135 -6.03 10.44 -8.19
N GLY A 136 -5.69 11.07 -7.08
CA GLY A 136 -4.40 11.70 -6.85
C GLY A 136 -4.27 13.03 -7.61
N SER A 137 -3.83 14.05 -6.92
CA SER A 137 -3.59 15.32 -7.56
C SER A 137 -2.21 15.32 -8.19
N ASN A 138 -2.11 15.32 -9.43
CA ASN A 138 -0.98 15.87 -10.15
C ASN A 138 -0.28 14.87 -11.08
N ARG A 139 -0.46 15.10 -12.35
CA ARG A 139 0.30 14.51 -13.46
C ARG A 139 1.81 14.44 -13.18
N LYS A 140 2.35 15.33 -12.34
CA LYS A 140 3.75 15.32 -11.93
C LYS A 140 4.09 14.15 -11.03
N ASP A 141 3.24 13.84 -10.04
CA ASP A 141 3.43 12.73 -9.10
C ASP A 141 3.39 11.39 -9.83
N GLU A 142 2.42 11.23 -10.73
CA GLU A 142 2.36 10.04 -11.58
C GLU A 142 3.61 9.87 -12.46
N LEU A 143 4.05 10.95 -13.08
CA LEU A 143 5.24 10.93 -13.93
C LEU A 143 6.50 10.62 -13.11
N PHE A 144 6.61 11.19 -11.91
CA PHE A 144 7.72 10.90 -11.01
C PHE A 144 7.73 9.43 -10.56
N LYS A 145 6.59 8.86 -10.19
CA LYS A 145 6.47 7.45 -9.82
C LYS A 145 6.79 6.51 -10.99
N LYS A 146 6.28 6.80 -12.18
CA LYS A 146 6.63 6.06 -13.40
C LYS A 146 8.14 6.14 -13.68
N PHE A 147 8.75 7.31 -13.49
CA PHE A 147 10.19 7.50 -13.59
C PHE A 147 10.96 6.61 -12.61
N ILE A 148 10.59 6.62 -11.32
CA ILE A 148 11.24 5.78 -10.30
C ILE A 148 11.13 4.29 -10.65
N ASN A 149 9.97 3.82 -11.10
CA ASN A 149 9.78 2.43 -11.53
C ASN A 149 10.67 2.08 -12.74
N LEU A 150 10.79 2.96 -13.72
CA LEU A 150 11.69 2.78 -14.87
C LEU A 150 13.16 2.75 -14.43
N VAL A 151 13.55 3.63 -13.50
CA VAL A 151 14.90 3.62 -12.91
C VAL A 151 15.17 2.29 -12.23
N HIS A 152 14.28 1.79 -11.38
CA HIS A 152 14.43 0.48 -10.74
C HIS A 152 14.61 -0.66 -11.73
N THR A 153 13.92 -0.60 -12.86
CA THR A 153 13.98 -1.65 -13.88
C THR A 153 15.24 -1.56 -14.75
N HIS A 154 15.70 -0.36 -15.06
CA HIS A 154 16.69 -0.13 -16.12
C HIS A 154 18.01 0.51 -15.66
N CYS A 155 18.16 0.96 -14.40
CA CYS A 155 19.33 1.73 -13.94
C CYS A 155 20.67 1.00 -14.12
N VAL A 156 20.69 -0.31 -14.20
CA VAL A 156 21.90 -1.11 -14.43
C VAL A 156 22.38 -0.98 -15.87
N THR A 157 21.45 -0.88 -16.82
CA THR A 157 21.70 -0.88 -18.27
C THR A 157 21.56 0.49 -18.93
N GLN A 158 20.73 1.36 -18.36
CA GLN A 158 20.40 2.68 -18.90
C GLN A 158 20.64 3.76 -17.84
N ARG A 159 21.57 4.70 -18.16
CA ARG A 159 21.94 5.81 -17.26
C ARG A 159 21.61 7.18 -17.82
N ASP A 160 21.15 7.23 -19.07
CA ASP A 160 20.81 8.49 -19.74
C ASP A 160 19.37 8.94 -19.38
N VAL A 161 19.25 10.18 -18.91
CA VAL A 161 17.95 10.81 -18.61
C VAL A 161 17.05 10.88 -19.84
N ALA A 162 17.65 10.99 -21.05
CA ALA A 162 16.90 11.01 -22.30
C ALA A 162 16.09 9.74 -22.51
N PHE A 163 16.65 8.56 -22.20
CA PHE A 163 15.93 7.29 -22.26
C PHE A 163 14.65 7.33 -21.42
N TYR A 164 14.75 7.75 -20.16
CA TYR A 164 13.60 7.78 -19.24
C TYR A 164 12.55 8.80 -19.67
N ALA A 165 12.99 9.96 -20.16
CA ALA A 165 12.08 10.99 -20.67
C ALA A 165 11.31 10.54 -21.91
N GLU A 166 11.96 9.79 -22.81
CA GLU A 166 11.34 9.18 -23.99
C GLU A 166 10.30 8.12 -23.59
N GLN A 167 10.64 7.22 -22.64
CA GLN A 167 9.71 6.21 -22.13
C GLN A 167 8.46 6.83 -21.47
N LEU A 168 8.61 8.03 -20.89
CA LEU A 168 7.51 8.78 -20.27
C LEU A 168 6.80 9.74 -21.24
N CYS A 169 7.22 9.80 -22.51
CA CYS A 169 6.70 10.71 -23.54
C CYS A 169 6.74 12.18 -23.07
N ILE A 170 7.82 12.62 -22.40
CA ILE A 170 8.06 13.99 -21.94
C ILE A 170 9.46 14.46 -22.31
N SER A 171 9.70 15.77 -22.19
CA SER A 171 11.05 16.31 -22.41
C SER A 171 11.96 16.02 -21.21
N THR A 172 13.27 15.87 -21.46
CA THR A 172 14.31 15.73 -20.42
C THR A 172 14.31 16.89 -19.44
N ARG A 173 14.03 18.11 -19.93
CA ARG A 173 13.89 19.33 -19.11
C ARG A 173 12.74 19.22 -18.12
N TYR A 174 11.59 18.71 -18.59
CA TYR A 174 10.40 18.54 -17.75
C TYR A 174 10.60 17.41 -16.71
N LEU A 175 11.20 16.29 -17.12
CA LEU A 175 11.58 15.24 -16.18
C LEU A 175 12.53 15.74 -15.09
N SER A 176 13.56 16.50 -15.46
CA SER A 176 14.50 17.10 -14.50
C SER A 176 13.83 18.10 -13.55
N ALA A 177 12.82 18.84 -14.02
CA ALA A 177 12.05 19.74 -13.16
C ALA A 177 11.21 18.95 -12.12
N ILE A 178 10.53 17.90 -12.57
CA ILE A 178 9.73 17.03 -11.70
C ILE A 178 10.63 16.37 -10.65
N THR A 179 11.74 15.76 -11.05
CA THR A 179 12.66 15.07 -10.13
C THR A 179 13.27 16.02 -9.11
N LYS A 180 13.56 17.26 -9.49
CA LYS A 180 14.08 18.28 -8.57
C LYS A 180 13.01 18.78 -7.58
N GLU A 181 11.77 18.90 -8.03
CA GLU A 181 10.64 19.33 -7.19
C GLU A 181 10.29 18.25 -6.16
N MET A 182 10.13 17.00 -6.63
CA MET A 182 9.72 15.85 -5.81
C MET A 182 10.85 15.29 -4.95
N GLY A 183 12.10 15.31 -5.43
CA GLY A 183 13.26 14.86 -4.67
C GLY A 183 13.63 15.76 -3.48
N LYS A 184 13.13 16.98 -3.40
CA LYS A 184 13.29 17.85 -2.21
C LYS A 184 12.33 17.48 -1.07
N THR A 185 11.28 16.76 -1.36
CA THR A 185 10.29 16.32 -0.37
C THR A 185 10.73 15.02 0.30
N THR A 186 11.70 14.30 -0.29
CA THR A 186 12.20 13.00 0.17
C THR A 186 13.59 13.05 0.82
N ALA A 187 14.13 14.24 1.08
CA ALA A 187 15.46 14.42 1.72
C ALA A 187 15.36 14.78 3.20
#